data_4612f2ed1232c8adb2afb59fd1084f97
#
_entry.id   4612f2ed1232c8adb2afb59fd1084f97
#
_cell.length_a   1.000
_cell.length_b   1.000
_cell.length_c   1.000
_cell.angle_alpha   90.00
_cell.angle_beta   90.00
_cell.angle_gamma   90.00
#
_symmetry.space_group_name_H-M   'P 1'
#
loop_
_entity.id
_entity.type
_entity.pdbx_description
1 polymer ?
#
loop_
_entity_poly.entity_id
_entity_poly.type
_entity_poly.pdbx_seq_one_letter_code
_entity_poly.pdbx_strand_id
1 'polypeptide(L)'
;VKGKLDNNTRIYNLLTENSKELKKKIKDFIIYDELSRTANGTLPGKKRIEFEQYVQATYFDMVILEANKRLAKMTENRYWLVRKEEPEKISDKVGLDLEVVDNYNGKKRDVKSLSGGEAFKAALSLALGLSDVIQSYSGGVVIDTLFIDEGFGSLDTESVSYTHLTLP
;
A
#
# COMPACT_ATOMS: atom_id res chain seq x y z
N VAL A 1 -14.46 -0.69 -69.07
CA VAL A 1 -15.27 -0.15 -67.98
C VAL A 1 -15.66 -1.23 -67.00
N LYS A 2 -16.20 -2.37 -67.46
CA LYS A 2 -16.67 -3.49 -66.60
C LYS A 2 -15.61 -4.04 -65.64
N GLY A 3 -14.37 -4.32 -66.15
CA GLY A 3 -13.30 -4.83 -65.30
C GLY A 3 -12.80 -3.86 -64.20
N LYS A 4 -12.91 -2.53 -64.42
CA LYS A 4 -12.62 -1.55 -63.35
C LYS A 4 -13.70 -1.56 -62.27
N LEU A 5 -14.96 -1.72 -62.65
CA LEU A 5 -16.09 -1.77 -61.71
C LEU A 5 -15.99 -3.02 -60.80
N ASP A 6 -15.71 -4.18 -61.41
CA ASP A 6 -15.57 -5.44 -60.67
C ASP A 6 -14.38 -5.40 -59.67
N ASN A 7 -13.27 -4.80 -60.09
CA ASN A 7 -12.13 -4.61 -59.21
C ASN A 7 -12.43 -3.65 -58.05
N ASN A 8 -13.10 -2.52 -58.32
CA ASN A 8 -13.49 -1.57 -57.31
C ASN A 8 -14.49 -2.15 -56.30
N THR A 9 -15.43 -2.96 -56.79
CA THR A 9 -16.39 -3.67 -55.91
C THR A 9 -15.68 -4.67 -54.99
N ARG A 10 -14.71 -5.40 -55.54
CA ARG A 10 -13.89 -6.34 -54.73
C ARG A 10 -13.09 -5.63 -53.67
N ILE A 11 -12.43 -4.52 -54.04
CA ILE A 11 -11.64 -3.73 -53.07
C ILE A 11 -12.56 -3.12 -52.00
N TYR A 12 -13.71 -2.59 -52.38
CA TYR A 12 -14.69 -2.04 -51.46
C TYR A 12 -15.16 -3.08 -50.42
N ASN A 13 -15.49 -4.30 -50.87
CA ASN A 13 -15.91 -5.38 -50.01
C ASN A 13 -14.80 -5.77 -49.03
N LEU A 14 -13.54 -5.92 -49.52
CA LEU A 14 -12.38 -6.19 -48.65
C LEU A 14 -12.13 -5.09 -47.60
N LEU A 15 -12.22 -3.82 -48.02
CA LEU A 15 -12.05 -2.71 -47.09
C LEU A 15 -13.15 -2.68 -46.05
N THR A 16 -14.40 -2.98 -46.43
CA THR A 16 -15.53 -3.01 -45.51
C THR A 16 -15.40 -4.10 -44.48
N GLU A 17 -14.97 -5.30 -44.89
CA GLU A 17 -14.76 -6.45 -44.01
C GLU A 17 -13.59 -6.20 -43.05
N ASN A 18 -12.45 -5.79 -43.58
CA ASN A 18 -11.27 -5.44 -42.75
C ASN A 18 -11.55 -4.28 -41.81
N SER A 19 -12.36 -3.30 -42.23
CA SER A 19 -12.76 -2.18 -41.34
C SER A 19 -13.63 -2.64 -40.17
N LYS A 20 -14.49 -3.61 -40.36
CA LYS A 20 -15.29 -4.20 -39.25
C LYS A 20 -14.41 -4.95 -38.27
N GLU A 21 -13.49 -5.77 -38.78
CA GLU A 21 -12.53 -6.48 -37.93
C GLU A 21 -11.62 -5.54 -37.16
N LEU A 22 -11.09 -4.50 -37.83
CA LEU A 22 -10.27 -3.49 -37.20
C LEU A 22 -11.03 -2.74 -36.09
N LYS A 23 -12.28 -2.35 -36.34
CA LYS A 23 -13.11 -1.69 -35.31
C LYS A 23 -13.30 -2.58 -34.09
N LYS A 24 -13.47 -3.89 -34.24
CA LYS A 24 -13.56 -4.84 -33.13
C LYS A 24 -12.24 -4.89 -32.35
N LYS A 25 -11.11 -5.07 -33.05
CA LYS A 25 -9.78 -5.09 -32.41
C LYS A 25 -9.44 -3.79 -31.67
N ILE A 26 -9.84 -2.63 -32.23
CA ILE A 26 -9.65 -1.34 -31.56
C ILE A 26 -10.47 -1.26 -30.27
N LYS A 27 -11.71 -1.75 -30.25
CA LYS A 27 -12.52 -1.79 -29.01
C LYS A 27 -11.87 -2.65 -27.94
N ASP A 28 -11.44 -3.85 -28.33
CA ASP A 28 -10.77 -4.76 -27.40
C ASP A 28 -9.45 -4.16 -26.88
N PHE A 29 -8.67 -3.52 -27.76
CA PHE A 29 -7.43 -2.83 -27.41
C PHE A 29 -7.67 -1.70 -26.40
N ILE A 30 -8.72 -0.87 -26.59
CA ILE A 30 -9.03 0.21 -25.65
C ILE A 30 -9.29 -0.32 -24.24
N ILE A 31 -10.02 -1.43 -24.11
CA ILE A 31 -10.31 -2.05 -22.82
C ILE A 31 -9.01 -2.52 -22.15
N TYR A 32 -8.15 -3.20 -22.89
CA TYR A 32 -6.87 -3.69 -22.36
C TYR A 32 -5.90 -2.54 -22.03
N ASP A 33 -5.86 -1.49 -22.83
CA ASP A 33 -5.04 -0.31 -22.59
C ASP A 33 -5.51 0.44 -21.32
N GLU A 34 -6.82 0.64 -21.15
CA GLU A 34 -7.37 1.25 -19.94
C GLU A 34 -7.09 0.41 -18.69
N LEU A 35 -7.25 -0.92 -18.78
CA LEU A 35 -6.93 -1.83 -17.69
C LEU A 35 -5.43 -1.79 -17.33
N SER A 36 -4.58 -1.82 -18.35
CA SER A 36 -3.13 -1.70 -18.19
C SER A 36 -2.73 -0.39 -17.53
N ARG A 37 -3.29 0.74 -18.01
CA ARG A 37 -3.03 2.07 -17.42
C ARG A 37 -3.54 2.17 -15.98
N THR A 38 -4.68 1.56 -15.69
CA THR A 38 -5.22 1.50 -14.33
C THR A 38 -4.30 0.72 -13.41
N ALA A 39 -3.87 -0.48 -13.84
CA ALA A 39 -2.98 -1.34 -13.05
C ALA A 39 -1.59 -0.70 -12.82
N ASN A 40 -1.08 0.02 -13.80
CA ASN A 40 0.21 0.71 -13.72
C ASN A 40 0.13 2.14 -13.15
N GLY A 41 -1.05 2.60 -12.74
CA GLY A 41 -1.24 3.93 -12.17
C GLY A 41 -0.93 5.08 -13.12
N THR A 42 -1.05 4.87 -14.44
CA THR A 42 -0.67 5.86 -15.46
C THR A 42 -1.87 6.60 -16.06
N LEU A 43 -3.03 6.56 -15.40
CA LEU A 43 -4.23 7.29 -15.85
C LEU A 43 -4.00 8.81 -15.79
N PRO A 44 -4.30 9.55 -16.88
CA PRO A 44 -4.17 10.99 -16.88
C PRO A 44 -5.04 11.66 -15.81
N GLY A 45 -4.49 12.63 -15.08
CA GLY A 45 -5.21 13.42 -14.08
C GLY A 45 -5.50 12.71 -12.75
N LYS A 46 -4.98 11.50 -12.53
CA LYS A 46 -5.07 10.80 -11.25
C LYS A 46 -3.70 10.64 -10.60
N LYS A 47 -3.66 10.48 -9.26
CA LYS A 47 -2.43 10.16 -8.54
C LYS A 47 -1.88 8.83 -9.06
N ARG A 48 -0.56 8.75 -9.21
CA ARG A 48 0.14 7.52 -9.62
C ARG A 48 0.14 6.53 -8.47
N ILE A 49 -0.78 5.58 -8.50
CA ILE A 49 -0.83 4.45 -7.58
C ILE A 49 -0.88 3.18 -8.43
N GLU A 50 0.20 2.41 -8.40
CA GLU A 50 0.23 1.09 -9.04
C GLU A 50 -0.66 0.12 -8.26
N PHE A 51 -1.24 -0.86 -8.91
CA PHE A 51 -2.11 -1.86 -8.26
C PHE A 51 -1.39 -2.59 -7.11
N GLU A 52 -0.13 -2.93 -7.31
CA GLU A 52 0.71 -3.53 -6.26
C GLU A 52 0.80 -2.63 -5.03
N GLN A 53 1.06 -1.34 -5.22
CA GLN A 53 1.11 -0.36 -4.13
C GLN A 53 -0.23 -0.21 -3.40
N TYR A 54 -1.33 -0.24 -4.14
CA TYR A 54 -2.67 -0.21 -3.56
C TYR A 54 -2.91 -1.41 -2.65
N VAL A 55 -2.55 -2.62 -3.11
CA VAL A 55 -2.68 -3.84 -2.31
C VAL A 55 -1.76 -3.78 -1.08
N GLN A 56 -0.49 -3.42 -1.25
CA GLN A 56 0.46 -3.27 -0.15
C GLN A 56 -0.01 -2.24 0.89
N ALA A 57 -0.53 -1.09 0.44
CA ALA A 57 -1.06 -0.06 1.32
C ALA A 57 -2.23 -0.57 2.17
N THR A 58 -3.13 -1.36 1.56
CA THR A 58 -4.28 -1.94 2.27
C THR A 58 -3.83 -2.90 3.38
N TYR A 59 -2.89 -3.80 3.09
CA TYR A 59 -2.32 -4.69 4.12
C TYR A 59 -1.55 -3.92 5.18
N PHE A 60 -0.82 -2.88 4.79
CA PHE A 60 -0.07 -2.06 5.72
C PHE A 60 -0.98 -1.27 6.67
N ASP A 61 -2.11 -0.76 6.18
CA ASP A 61 -3.12 -0.11 7.02
C ASP A 61 -3.68 -1.09 8.09
N MET A 62 -3.84 -2.36 7.76
CA MET A 62 -4.22 -3.40 8.74
C MET A 62 -3.13 -3.63 9.78
N VAL A 63 -1.86 -3.68 9.36
CA VAL A 63 -0.71 -3.81 10.27
C VAL A 63 -0.66 -2.61 11.22
N ILE A 64 -0.83 -1.39 10.73
CA ILE A 64 -0.85 -0.17 11.53
C ILE A 64 -1.99 -0.22 12.55
N LEU A 65 -3.17 -0.71 12.16
CA LEU A 65 -4.31 -0.84 13.05
C LEU A 65 -4.00 -1.77 14.23
N GLU A 66 -3.43 -2.95 13.97
CA GLU A 66 -3.03 -3.89 15.02
C GLU A 66 -1.86 -3.36 15.87
N ALA A 67 -0.88 -2.72 15.23
CA ALA A 67 0.25 -2.09 15.91
C ALA A 67 -0.23 -1.01 16.90
N ASN A 68 -1.17 -0.18 16.49
CA ASN A 68 -1.68 0.91 17.32
C ASN A 68 -2.35 0.43 18.61
N LYS A 69 -2.97 -0.75 18.63
CA LYS A 69 -3.52 -1.34 19.85
C LYS A 69 -2.46 -1.57 20.93
N ARG A 70 -1.23 -1.90 20.51
CA ARG A 70 -0.08 -2.13 21.41
C ARG A 70 0.65 -0.84 21.71
N LEU A 71 0.88 -0.02 20.71
CA LEU A 71 1.54 1.27 20.86
C LEU A 71 0.79 2.17 21.84
N ALA A 72 -0.53 2.21 21.76
CA ALA A 72 -1.38 2.95 22.68
C ALA A 72 -1.14 2.53 24.15
N LYS A 73 -1.04 1.21 24.41
CA LYS A 73 -0.72 0.69 25.74
C LYS A 73 0.69 1.05 26.21
N MET A 74 1.69 0.93 25.32
CA MET A 74 3.10 1.22 25.65
C MET A 74 3.40 2.70 25.82
N THR A 75 2.55 3.59 25.31
CA THR A 75 2.74 5.04 25.33
C THR A 75 1.62 5.80 26.03
N GLU A 76 0.79 5.10 26.81
CA GLU A 76 -0.36 5.68 27.52
C GLU A 76 -1.27 6.51 26.61
N ASN A 77 -1.56 5.99 25.42
CA ASN A 77 -2.31 6.65 24.34
C ASN A 77 -1.66 7.92 23.79
N ARG A 78 -0.40 8.17 24.04
CA ARG A 78 0.26 9.38 23.56
C ARG A 78 0.47 9.34 22.04
N TYR A 79 0.93 8.22 21.48
CA TYR A 79 1.29 8.12 20.08
C TYR A 79 0.37 7.19 19.31
N TRP A 80 0.10 7.60 18.05
CA TRP A 80 -0.70 6.85 17.10
C TRP A 80 -0.03 6.90 15.73
N LEU A 81 0.23 5.74 15.15
CA LEU A 81 0.83 5.63 13.83
C LEU A 81 -0.25 5.79 12.76
N VAL A 82 0.08 6.51 11.70
CA VAL A 82 -0.76 6.65 10.51
C VAL A 82 0.13 6.52 9.27
N ARG A 83 -0.43 5.99 8.19
CA ARG A 83 0.25 5.98 6.92
C ARG A 83 0.18 7.36 6.29
N LYS A 84 1.29 7.83 5.72
CA LYS A 84 1.35 9.08 4.98
C LYS A 84 0.60 8.92 3.65
N GLU A 85 -0.51 9.60 3.48
CA GLU A 85 -1.37 9.51 2.30
C GLU A 85 -0.90 10.40 1.15
N GLU A 86 -0.20 11.48 1.46
CA GLU A 86 0.25 12.45 0.47
C GLU A 86 1.76 12.31 0.23
N PRO A 87 2.18 12.11 -1.03
CA PRO A 87 3.59 12.16 -1.37
C PRO A 87 4.10 13.60 -1.21
N GLU A 88 5.36 13.77 -0.79
CA GLU A 88 5.98 15.09 -0.67
C GLU A 88 6.10 15.79 -2.02
N LYS A 89 6.20 15.03 -3.10
CA LYS A 89 6.26 15.52 -4.48
C LYS A 89 5.28 14.75 -5.35
N ILE A 90 4.73 15.42 -6.37
CA ILE A 90 3.81 14.80 -7.36
C ILE A 90 4.48 13.62 -8.10
N SER A 91 5.82 13.62 -8.17
CA SER A 91 6.61 12.53 -8.77
C SER A 91 6.80 11.33 -7.86
N ASP A 92 6.56 11.48 -6.56
CA ASP A 92 6.83 10.43 -5.60
C ASP A 92 5.68 9.42 -5.61
N LYS A 93 6.03 8.15 -5.52
CA LYS A 93 5.04 7.09 -5.39
C LYS A 93 4.37 7.24 -4.01
N VAL A 94 3.06 7.09 -3.95
CA VAL A 94 2.34 6.96 -2.68
C VAL A 94 2.87 5.72 -1.98
N GLY A 95 3.71 5.93 -0.95
CA GLY A 95 4.51 4.89 -0.35
C GLY A 95 3.90 4.26 0.88
N LEU A 96 4.72 3.46 1.54
CA LEU A 96 4.46 2.86 2.85
C LEU A 96 5.07 3.73 3.96
N ASP A 97 5.19 5.04 3.73
CA ASP A 97 5.73 5.97 4.70
C ASP A 97 4.79 6.16 5.88
N LEU A 98 5.38 6.33 7.05
CA LEU A 98 4.67 6.48 8.31
C LEU A 98 4.84 7.87 8.89
N GLU A 99 3.76 8.34 9.49
CA GLU A 99 3.72 9.49 10.37
C GLU A 99 3.23 9.05 11.76
N VAL A 100 3.58 9.83 12.76
CA VAL A 100 3.06 9.67 14.11
C VAL A 100 2.21 10.87 14.48
N VAL A 101 1.06 10.60 15.05
CA VAL A 101 0.20 11.61 15.69
C VAL A 101 0.55 11.64 17.17
N ASP A 102 0.94 12.80 17.68
CA ASP A 102 1.10 13.02 19.12
C ASP A 102 -0.20 13.56 19.69
N ASN A 103 -0.92 12.73 20.45
CA ASN A 103 -2.23 13.06 21.00
C ASN A 103 -2.20 14.20 22.04
N TYR A 104 -1.05 14.54 22.60
CA TYR A 104 -0.95 15.68 23.54
C TYR A 104 -1.07 17.04 22.84
N ASN A 105 -0.59 17.12 21.60
CA ASN A 105 -0.61 18.37 20.84
C ASN A 105 -1.40 18.29 19.54
N GLY A 106 -1.91 17.11 19.19
CA GLY A 106 -2.69 16.85 17.97
C GLY A 106 -1.88 16.97 16.66
N LYS A 107 -0.54 17.06 16.73
CA LYS A 107 0.30 17.28 15.55
C LYS A 107 0.74 15.94 14.95
N LYS A 108 0.71 15.88 13.62
CA LYS A 108 1.36 14.83 12.83
C LYS A 108 2.81 15.20 12.59
N ARG A 109 3.72 14.25 12.70
CA ARG A 109 5.15 14.40 12.40
C ARG A 109 5.73 13.10 11.84
N ASP A 110 6.85 13.20 11.14
CA ASP A 110 7.55 12.03 10.63
C ASP A 110 8.02 11.14 11.79
N VAL A 111 7.89 9.80 11.63
CA VAL A 111 8.35 8.82 12.63
C VAL A 111 9.84 8.94 12.95
N LYS A 112 10.65 9.47 12.04
CA LYS A 112 12.08 9.74 12.27
C LYS A 112 12.34 10.79 13.35
N SER A 113 11.32 11.56 13.73
CA SER A 113 11.40 12.55 14.81
C SER A 113 11.17 11.97 16.21
N LEU A 114 10.84 10.69 16.31
CA LEU A 114 10.69 9.97 17.58
C LEU A 114 12.05 9.82 18.28
N SER A 115 12.05 9.86 19.62
CA SER A 115 13.22 9.48 20.41
C SER A 115 13.54 7.99 20.25
N GLY A 116 14.72 7.56 20.63
CA GLY A 116 15.13 6.16 20.49
C GLY A 116 14.15 5.18 21.16
N GLY A 117 13.73 5.46 22.39
CA GLY A 117 12.75 4.65 23.10
C GLY A 117 11.36 4.66 22.48
N GLU A 118 10.90 5.83 21.99
CA GLU A 118 9.61 5.95 21.29
C GLU A 118 9.65 5.21 19.93
N ALA A 119 10.74 5.34 19.19
CA ALA A 119 10.95 4.65 17.93
C ALA A 119 10.98 3.12 18.11
N PHE A 120 11.64 2.66 19.17
CA PHE A 120 11.64 1.23 19.51
C PHE A 120 10.24 0.71 19.83
N LYS A 121 9.45 1.41 20.66
CA LYS A 121 8.06 1.05 20.95
C LYS A 121 7.21 0.98 19.68
N ALA A 122 7.38 1.94 18.78
CA ALA A 122 6.69 1.97 17.49
C ALA A 122 7.10 0.78 16.60
N ALA A 123 8.39 0.51 16.47
CA ALA A 123 8.91 -0.61 15.67
C ALA A 123 8.45 -1.97 16.22
N LEU A 124 8.52 -2.17 17.54
CA LEU A 124 8.03 -3.39 18.20
C LEU A 124 6.52 -3.57 17.97
N SER A 125 5.75 -2.51 18.11
CA SER A 125 4.30 -2.55 17.86
C SER A 125 3.99 -2.93 16.43
N LEU A 126 4.74 -2.40 15.44
CA LEU A 126 4.59 -2.76 14.02
C LEU A 126 4.97 -4.20 13.75
N ALA A 127 6.06 -4.70 14.32
CA ALA A 127 6.47 -6.10 14.15
C ALA A 127 5.42 -7.08 14.69
N LEU A 128 4.87 -6.79 15.87
CA LEU A 128 3.80 -7.59 16.45
C LEU A 128 2.48 -7.47 15.66
N GLY A 129 2.15 -6.27 15.18
CA GLY A 129 0.97 -6.04 14.33
C GLY A 129 1.08 -6.78 13.00
N LEU A 130 2.26 -6.81 12.39
CA LEU A 130 2.54 -7.60 11.19
C LEU A 130 2.36 -9.10 11.46
N SER A 131 2.86 -9.59 12.59
CA SER A 131 2.68 -10.98 13.01
C SER A 131 1.20 -11.36 13.08
N ASP A 132 0.37 -10.52 13.71
CA ASP A 132 -1.08 -10.76 13.82
C ASP A 132 -1.77 -10.81 12.46
N VAL A 133 -1.43 -9.87 11.57
CA VAL A 133 -2.01 -9.83 10.23
C VAL A 133 -1.61 -11.08 9.45
N ILE A 134 -0.34 -11.50 9.49
CA ILE A 134 0.12 -12.73 8.82
C ILE A 134 -0.64 -13.93 9.37
N GLN A 135 -0.76 -14.07 10.68
CA GLN A 135 -1.47 -15.19 11.31
C GLN A 135 -2.95 -15.24 10.90
N SER A 136 -3.61 -14.08 10.83
CA SER A 136 -5.04 -14.01 10.46
C SER A 136 -5.31 -14.40 9.00
N TYR A 137 -4.34 -14.19 8.09
CA TYR A 137 -4.49 -14.48 6.66
C TYR A 137 -3.85 -15.80 6.22
N SER A 138 -2.88 -16.33 6.96
CA SER A 138 -2.11 -17.50 6.55
C SER A 138 -2.73 -18.85 6.91
N GLY A 139 -3.99 -18.88 7.37
CA GLY A 139 -4.76 -20.13 7.50
C GLY A 139 -4.14 -21.20 8.41
N GLY A 140 -3.39 -20.81 9.45
CA GLY A 140 -2.80 -21.76 10.42
C GLY A 140 -1.30 -21.59 10.65
N VAL A 141 -0.66 -20.61 10.05
CA VAL A 141 0.72 -20.23 10.43
C VAL A 141 0.65 -19.46 11.75
N VAL A 142 1.22 -20.02 12.82
CA VAL A 142 1.34 -19.36 14.12
C VAL A 142 2.79 -18.91 14.30
N ILE A 143 2.98 -17.64 14.60
CA ILE A 143 4.30 -17.08 14.94
C ILE A 143 4.37 -16.97 16.45
N ASP A 144 4.99 -17.98 17.07
CA ASP A 144 5.06 -18.09 18.54
C ASP A 144 6.28 -17.41 19.15
N THR A 145 7.25 -17.00 18.32
CA THR A 145 8.53 -16.48 18.82
C THR A 145 8.98 -15.29 17.98
N LEU A 146 9.38 -14.23 18.66
CA LEU A 146 10.01 -13.05 18.09
C LEU A 146 11.37 -12.83 18.73
N PHE A 147 12.42 -12.77 17.93
CA PHE A 147 13.77 -12.44 18.40
C PHE A 147 14.01 -10.94 18.25
N ILE A 148 14.38 -10.29 19.35
CA ILE A 148 14.67 -8.85 19.37
C ILE A 148 16.15 -8.70 19.71
N ASP A 149 16.92 -8.11 18.79
CA ASP A 149 18.33 -7.82 18.97
C ASP A 149 18.50 -6.34 19.36
N GLU A 150 19.17 -6.08 20.48
CA GLU A 150 19.60 -4.78 21.02
C GLU A 150 18.54 -3.66 21.17
N GLY A 151 17.24 -3.98 21.11
CA GLY A 151 16.19 -2.95 21.17
C GLY A 151 15.98 -2.30 22.54
N PHE A 152 16.36 -2.98 23.61
CA PHE A 152 16.01 -2.57 25.00
C PHE A 152 16.96 -1.54 25.60
N GLY A 153 18.15 -1.36 25.05
CA GLY A 153 19.15 -0.41 25.58
C GLY A 153 18.76 1.07 25.50
N SER A 154 17.75 1.39 24.70
CA SER A 154 17.22 2.76 24.53
C SER A 154 15.98 3.03 25.37
N LEU A 155 15.47 2.05 26.12
CA LEU A 155 14.30 2.17 26.99
C LEU A 155 14.71 2.60 28.39
N ASP A 156 13.90 3.48 28.98
CA ASP A 156 13.95 3.75 30.41
C ASP A 156 13.46 2.54 31.23
N THR A 157 13.83 2.48 32.50
CA THR A 157 13.51 1.37 33.41
C THR A 157 12.00 1.14 33.59
N GLU A 158 11.19 2.18 33.43
CA GLU A 158 9.74 2.13 33.54
C GLU A 158 9.11 1.49 32.29
N SER A 159 9.67 1.77 31.13
CA SER A 159 9.25 1.16 29.83
C SER A 159 9.56 -0.32 29.73
N VAL A 160 10.63 -0.80 30.36
CA VAL A 160 11.00 -2.25 30.40
C VAL A 160 9.97 -3.06 31.17
N SER A 161 9.38 -2.51 32.23
CA SER A 161 8.37 -3.19 33.06
C SER A 161 7.09 -3.53 32.28
N TYR A 162 6.69 -2.69 31.33
CA TYR A 162 5.48 -2.92 30.50
C TYR A 162 5.67 -3.96 29.38
N THR A 163 6.89 -4.19 28.95
CA THR A 163 7.16 -5.14 27.83
C THR A 163 7.00 -6.61 28.26
N HIS A 164 7.01 -6.91 29.55
CA HIS A 164 6.83 -8.27 30.07
C HIS A 164 5.36 -8.73 30.17
N LEU A 165 4.40 -7.89 29.87
CA LEU A 165 3.01 -8.12 30.27
C LEU A 165 2.01 -8.44 29.16
N THR A 166 2.41 -8.57 27.90
CA THR A 166 1.42 -8.68 26.82
C THR A 166 1.78 -9.62 25.69
N LEU A 167 2.27 -10.79 25.99
CA LEU A 167 2.07 -11.94 25.09
C LEU A 167 0.87 -12.72 25.62
N PRO A 168 -0.12 -13.02 24.76
CA PRO A 168 -1.29 -13.81 25.15
C PRO A 168 -0.91 -15.23 25.54
#